data_f688e0a45abe0d77c739fcc707027c22
#
_entry.id   f688e0a45abe0d77c739fcc707027c22
#
_cell.length_a   1.000
_cell.length_b   1.000
_cell.length_c   1.000
_cell.angle_alpha   90.00
_cell.angle_beta   90.00
_cell.angle_gamma   90.00
#
_symmetry.space_group_name_H-M   'P 1'
#
loop_
_entity.id
_entity.type
_entity.pdbx_description
1 polymer ?
#
loop_
_entity_poly.entity_id
_entity_poly.type
_entity_poly.pdbx_seq_one_letter_code
_entity_poly.pdbx_strand_id
1 'polypeptide(L)'
;MKKLLVLILFLFAGTISIAGSNYKTISLPKGVSIDLPINWQVISNNERITLDAYVETLFDPLDSEFPFAANYYNDNDEIDALVNIRYYPWEVVTQENVINMFTPDVLRAMDDVVHKGIMLAMPKANLKMLSWNGTKKKLIKDTVALVTDYRRYEGLSKSNARVRLVRVLNGNKSFTLTVSYVDNKKSSFMLKEITNRIIESLSLSN
;
A
#
# COMPACT_ATOMS: atom_id res chain seq x y z
N MET A 1 -37.70 48.89 9.05
CA MET A 1 -37.36 47.48 9.25
C MET A 1 -36.58 46.89 8.08
N LYS A 2 -35.56 47.56 7.53
CA LYS A 2 -34.71 47.07 6.41
C LYS A 2 -33.21 47.04 6.74
N LYS A 3 -32.82 47.19 8.00
CA LYS A 3 -31.40 47.22 8.40
C LYS A 3 -30.96 46.02 9.26
N LEU A 4 -31.82 45.01 9.48
CA LEU A 4 -31.52 43.84 10.30
C LEU A 4 -31.18 42.58 9.47
N LEU A 5 -31.28 42.63 8.14
CA LEU A 5 -31.07 41.48 7.27
C LEU A 5 -29.64 41.39 6.71
N VAL A 6 -28.78 42.37 6.93
CA VAL A 6 -27.42 42.40 6.38
C VAL A 6 -26.39 41.87 7.40
N LEU A 7 -26.76 41.72 8.66
CA LEU A 7 -25.81 41.30 9.72
C LEU A 7 -25.71 39.76 9.90
N ILE A 8 -26.59 38.99 9.27
CA ILE A 8 -26.61 37.52 9.41
C ILE A 8 -25.80 36.82 8.30
N LEU A 9 -25.42 37.52 7.24
CA LEU A 9 -24.66 36.94 6.13
C LEU A 9 -23.13 36.92 6.32
N PHE A 10 -22.60 37.54 7.38
CA PHE A 10 -21.16 37.60 7.68
C PHE A 10 -20.68 36.62 8.76
N LEU A 11 -21.57 35.82 9.34
CA LEU A 11 -21.23 34.86 10.41
C LEU A 11 -20.98 33.42 9.92
N PHE A 12 -21.02 33.18 8.60
CA PHE A 12 -20.64 31.91 7.98
C PHE A 12 -19.37 31.96 7.11
N ALA A 13 -18.53 32.97 7.31
CA ALA A 13 -17.13 32.85 6.99
C ALA A 13 -16.50 31.90 8.02
N GLY A 14 -16.98 30.64 8.01
CA GLY A 14 -16.33 29.53 8.71
C GLY A 14 -14.88 29.59 8.31
N THR A 15 -14.00 29.80 9.26
CA THR A 15 -12.59 29.56 9.16
C THR A 15 -12.43 28.21 8.46
N ILE A 16 -12.04 28.22 7.18
CA ILE A 16 -11.42 27.06 6.55
C ILE A 16 -10.14 26.90 7.37
N SER A 17 -10.25 26.12 8.44
CA SER A 17 -9.10 25.55 9.12
C SER A 17 -8.37 24.81 8.02
N ILE A 18 -7.26 25.36 7.54
CA ILE A 18 -6.27 24.62 6.79
C ILE A 18 -5.80 23.58 7.81
N ALA A 19 -6.51 22.45 7.85
CA ALA A 19 -6.12 21.29 8.63
C ALA A 19 -4.70 20.98 8.17
N GLY A 20 -3.72 21.26 9.02
CA GLY A 20 -2.34 20.91 8.78
C GLY A 20 -2.33 19.46 8.28
N SER A 21 -1.58 19.19 7.26
CA SER A 21 -1.55 17.87 6.60
C SER A 21 -1.34 16.80 7.66
N ASN A 22 -2.36 15.97 7.93
CA ASN A 22 -2.27 14.83 8.85
C ASN A 22 -1.33 13.73 8.32
N TYR A 23 -0.51 14.09 7.34
CA TYR A 23 0.44 13.20 6.65
C TYR A 23 1.83 13.79 6.67
N LYS A 24 2.83 12.92 6.76
CA LYS A 24 4.25 13.24 6.57
C LYS A 24 4.77 12.49 5.36
N THR A 25 5.58 13.14 4.54
CA THR A 25 6.27 12.48 3.43
C THR A 25 7.46 11.70 3.98
N ILE A 26 7.49 10.40 3.65
CA ILE A 26 8.61 9.51 3.96
C ILE A 26 9.44 9.36 2.70
N SER A 27 10.69 9.84 2.76
CA SER A 27 11.68 9.64 1.70
C SER A 27 12.47 8.36 1.98
N LEU A 28 12.53 7.49 0.99
CA LEU A 28 13.15 6.18 1.05
C LEU A 28 14.37 6.13 0.12
N PRO A 29 15.25 5.13 0.27
CA PRO A 29 16.33 4.89 -0.70
C PRO A 29 15.82 4.82 -2.14
N LYS A 30 16.73 4.97 -3.11
CA LYS A 30 16.44 4.90 -4.56
C LYS A 30 15.43 5.94 -5.06
N GLY A 31 15.20 7.03 -4.30
CA GLY A 31 14.32 8.14 -4.68
C GLY A 31 12.82 7.85 -4.57
N VAL A 32 12.42 6.81 -3.88
CA VAL A 32 11.00 6.50 -3.61
C VAL A 32 10.50 7.39 -2.48
N SER A 33 9.28 7.91 -2.59
CA SER A 33 8.61 8.58 -1.49
C SER A 33 7.11 8.26 -1.44
N ILE A 34 6.55 8.27 -0.23
CA ILE A 34 5.12 8.09 0.06
C ILE A 34 4.69 9.06 1.16
N ASP A 35 3.42 9.45 1.18
CA ASP A 35 2.82 10.17 2.30
C ASP A 35 2.22 9.16 3.27
N LEU A 36 2.66 9.23 4.52
CA LEU A 36 2.19 8.38 5.60
C LEU A 36 1.43 9.23 6.63
N PRO A 37 0.26 8.79 7.16
CA PRO A 37 -0.39 9.48 8.26
C PRO A 37 0.55 9.60 9.47
N ILE A 38 0.50 10.73 10.17
CA ILE A 38 1.42 11.01 11.30
C ILE A 38 1.24 10.05 12.49
N ASN A 39 0.05 9.46 12.63
CA ASN A 39 -0.30 8.50 13.68
C ASN A 39 0.06 7.04 13.34
N TRP A 40 0.66 6.77 12.16
CA TRP A 40 1.17 5.44 11.86
C TRP A 40 2.56 5.26 12.46
N GLN A 41 2.78 4.11 13.08
CA GLN A 41 4.06 3.76 13.70
C GLN A 41 4.99 3.11 12.69
N VAL A 42 6.15 3.73 12.48
CA VAL A 42 7.21 3.13 11.65
C VAL A 42 7.86 2.01 12.45
N ILE A 43 7.93 0.83 11.83
CA ILE A 43 8.54 -0.35 12.44
C ILE A 43 10.06 -0.17 12.51
N SER A 44 10.66 -0.49 13.65
CA SER A 44 12.10 -0.39 13.87
C SER A 44 12.90 -1.36 12.98
N ASN A 45 14.20 -1.10 12.79
CA ASN A 45 15.05 -1.99 12.01
C ASN A 45 15.08 -3.43 12.54
N ASN A 46 15.15 -3.60 13.86
CA ASN A 46 15.20 -4.93 14.48
C ASN A 46 13.91 -5.72 14.25
N GLU A 47 12.77 -5.06 14.39
CA GLU A 47 11.47 -5.68 14.10
C GLU A 47 11.32 -6.02 12.62
N ARG A 48 11.84 -5.18 11.72
CA ARG A 48 11.84 -5.47 10.28
C ARG A 48 12.69 -6.67 9.92
N ILE A 49 13.87 -6.81 10.51
CA ILE A 49 14.75 -7.98 10.32
C ILE A 49 14.02 -9.25 10.76
N THR A 50 13.33 -9.22 11.90
CA THR A 50 12.55 -10.36 12.38
C THR A 50 11.40 -10.70 11.43
N LEU A 51 10.69 -9.68 10.93
CA LEU A 51 9.61 -9.86 9.97
C LEU A 51 10.13 -10.37 8.61
N ASP A 52 11.29 -9.90 8.18
CA ASP A 52 11.93 -10.31 6.94
C ASP A 52 12.33 -11.79 7.00
N ALA A 53 13.00 -12.21 8.07
CA ALA A 53 13.34 -13.61 8.31
C ALA A 53 12.08 -14.51 8.35
N TYR A 54 10.96 -14.03 8.92
CA TYR A 54 9.69 -14.76 8.88
C TYR A 54 9.15 -14.89 7.46
N VAL A 55 9.17 -13.80 6.67
CA VAL A 55 8.70 -13.81 5.28
C VAL A 55 9.59 -14.68 4.40
N GLU A 56 10.92 -14.69 4.60
CA GLU A 56 11.84 -15.57 3.88
C GLU A 56 11.54 -17.05 4.11
N THR A 57 11.04 -17.43 5.28
CA THR A 57 10.60 -18.82 5.54
C THR A 57 9.32 -19.19 4.79
N LEU A 58 8.53 -18.23 4.37
CA LEU A 58 7.25 -18.42 3.67
C LEU A 58 7.39 -18.39 2.15
N PHE A 59 8.29 -17.55 1.66
CA PHE A 59 8.55 -17.32 0.25
C PHE A 59 10.02 -17.66 -0.03
N ASP A 60 10.33 -18.21 -1.20
CA ASP A 60 11.72 -18.40 -1.62
C ASP A 60 12.49 -17.07 -1.48
N PRO A 61 13.72 -17.11 -0.94
CA PRO A 61 14.52 -15.90 -0.74
C PRO A 61 14.85 -15.29 -2.09
N LEU A 62 14.06 -14.31 -2.48
CA LEU A 62 14.51 -13.34 -3.46
C LEU A 62 15.45 -12.40 -2.70
N ASP A 63 16.63 -12.13 -3.25
CA ASP A 63 17.52 -11.05 -2.76
C ASP A 63 16.74 -9.73 -2.75
N SER A 64 15.98 -9.48 -1.69
CA SER A 64 15.14 -8.31 -1.56
C SER A 64 15.53 -7.51 -0.32
N GLU A 65 15.63 -6.20 -0.47
CA GLU A 65 15.81 -5.29 0.65
C GLU A 65 14.43 -4.86 1.18
N PHE A 66 14.26 -4.85 2.50
CA PHE A 66 13.05 -4.42 3.18
C PHE A 66 13.27 -3.08 3.92
N PRO A 67 13.33 -1.95 3.17
CA PRO A 67 13.77 -0.68 3.74
C PRO A 67 12.73 -0.02 4.64
N PHE A 68 11.44 -0.37 4.52
CA PHE A 68 10.39 0.37 5.19
C PHE A 68 9.17 -0.48 5.51
N ALA A 69 8.65 -0.31 6.72
CA ALA A 69 7.32 -0.74 7.10
C ALA A 69 6.72 0.19 8.16
N ALA A 70 5.39 0.30 8.17
CA ALA A 70 4.65 1.01 9.21
C ALA A 70 3.29 0.34 9.44
N ASN A 71 2.82 0.42 10.68
CA ASN A 71 1.54 -0.12 11.12
C ASN A 71 0.62 0.99 11.64
N TYR A 72 -0.67 0.78 11.46
CA TYR A 72 -1.71 1.48 12.19
C TYR A 72 -2.29 0.55 13.26
N TYR A 73 -2.27 1.00 14.50
CA TYR A 73 -2.87 0.31 15.64
C TYR A 73 -4.21 0.94 15.98
N ASN A 74 -5.20 0.12 16.27
CA ASN A 74 -6.49 0.58 16.81
C ASN A 74 -6.40 0.86 18.31
N ASP A 75 -7.51 1.26 18.92
CA ASP A 75 -7.59 1.59 20.34
C ASP A 75 -7.35 0.39 21.28
N ASN A 76 -7.29 -0.83 20.74
CA ASN A 76 -7.00 -2.06 21.47
C ASN A 76 -5.57 -2.57 21.22
N ASP A 77 -4.69 -1.76 20.68
CA ASP A 77 -3.32 -2.10 20.28
C ASP A 77 -3.23 -3.26 19.25
N GLU A 78 -4.32 -3.48 18.47
CA GLU A 78 -4.30 -4.45 17.38
C GLU A 78 -3.90 -3.75 16.07
N ILE A 79 -3.16 -4.43 15.20
CA ILE A 79 -2.80 -3.93 13.87
C ILE A 79 -4.02 -4.02 12.96
N ASP A 80 -4.61 -2.88 12.60
CA ASP A 80 -5.73 -2.79 11.66
C ASP A 80 -5.30 -2.45 10.23
N ALA A 81 -4.10 -1.89 10.04
CA ALA A 81 -3.52 -1.70 8.73
C ALA A 81 -1.99 -1.70 8.76
N LEU A 82 -1.40 -2.05 7.63
CA LEU A 82 0.05 -2.01 7.44
C LEU A 82 0.41 -1.48 6.05
N VAL A 83 1.60 -0.92 5.95
CA VAL A 83 2.27 -0.60 4.70
C VAL A 83 3.72 -1.08 4.78
N ASN A 84 4.21 -1.67 3.70
CA ASN A 84 5.64 -1.95 3.58
C ASN A 84 6.12 -1.73 2.14
N ILE A 85 7.41 -1.50 2.01
CA ILE A 85 8.09 -1.40 0.72
C ILE A 85 9.24 -2.40 0.72
N ARG A 86 9.34 -3.15 -0.38
CA ARG A 86 10.38 -4.13 -0.61
C ARG A 86 11.01 -3.89 -1.98
N TYR A 87 12.33 -3.69 -2.02
CA TYR A 87 13.09 -3.58 -3.27
C TYR A 87 13.50 -4.95 -3.77
N TYR A 88 13.57 -5.06 -5.09
CA TYR A 88 14.03 -6.26 -5.78
C TYR A 88 15.18 -5.90 -6.73
N PRO A 89 16.21 -6.73 -6.82
CA PRO A 89 17.29 -6.55 -7.78
C PRO A 89 16.84 -7.03 -9.18
N TRP A 90 15.81 -6.39 -9.73
CA TRP A 90 15.35 -6.79 -11.06
C TRP A 90 16.16 -6.09 -12.14
N GLU A 91 16.52 -6.85 -13.18
CA GLU A 91 17.28 -6.34 -14.32
C GLU A 91 16.53 -5.22 -15.06
N VAL A 92 17.27 -4.48 -15.84
CA VAL A 92 16.97 -3.19 -16.46
C VAL A 92 15.63 -3.17 -17.23
N VAL A 93 14.51 -3.03 -16.56
CA VAL A 93 13.21 -2.76 -17.16
C VAL A 93 12.91 -1.28 -16.94
N THR A 94 12.95 -0.46 -17.98
CA THR A 94 12.56 0.96 -17.89
C THR A 94 11.04 1.12 -17.83
N GLN A 95 10.56 2.26 -17.38
CA GLN A 95 9.12 2.57 -17.38
C GLN A 95 8.51 2.52 -18.78
N GLU A 96 9.25 2.94 -19.80
CA GLU A 96 8.83 2.85 -21.21
C GLU A 96 8.64 1.39 -21.64
N ASN A 97 9.56 0.50 -21.28
CA ASN A 97 9.44 -0.93 -21.56
C ASN A 97 8.22 -1.54 -20.87
N VAL A 98 7.93 -1.12 -19.62
CA VAL A 98 6.74 -1.58 -18.87
C VAL A 98 5.45 -1.25 -19.62
N ILE A 99 5.36 -0.05 -20.21
CA ILE A 99 4.16 0.36 -20.95
C ILE A 99 3.89 -0.58 -22.13
N ASN A 100 4.93 -0.95 -22.87
CA ASN A 100 4.82 -1.75 -24.09
C ASN A 100 4.79 -3.26 -23.83
N MET A 101 5.49 -3.73 -22.77
CA MET A 101 5.65 -5.15 -22.45
C MET A 101 4.39 -5.77 -21.85
N PHE A 102 3.62 -5.01 -21.06
CA PHE A 102 2.43 -5.53 -20.39
C PHE A 102 1.17 -5.38 -21.25
N THR A 103 1.10 -6.20 -22.31
CA THR A 103 -0.12 -6.40 -23.09
C THR A 103 -1.19 -7.13 -22.26
N PRO A 104 -2.47 -7.13 -22.68
CA PRO A 104 -3.52 -7.87 -21.97
C PRO A 104 -3.21 -9.35 -21.76
N ASP A 105 -2.54 -10.00 -22.70
CA ASP A 105 -2.18 -11.42 -22.62
C ASP A 105 -1.05 -11.66 -21.61
N VAL A 106 -0.02 -10.81 -21.62
CA VAL A 106 1.08 -10.85 -20.65
C VAL A 106 0.54 -10.57 -19.24
N LEU A 107 -0.37 -9.61 -19.10
CA LEU A 107 -1.01 -9.33 -17.80
C LEU A 107 -1.81 -10.52 -17.28
N ARG A 108 -2.55 -11.25 -18.13
CA ARG A 108 -3.27 -12.47 -17.75
C ARG A 108 -2.32 -13.56 -17.29
N ALA A 109 -1.28 -13.84 -18.06
CA ALA A 109 -0.29 -14.86 -17.69
C ALA A 109 0.41 -14.51 -16.37
N MET A 110 0.77 -13.23 -16.17
CA MET A 110 1.36 -12.76 -14.94
C MET A 110 0.37 -12.85 -13.75
N ASP A 111 -0.90 -12.52 -13.96
CA ASP A 111 -1.94 -12.64 -12.93
C ASP A 111 -2.06 -14.08 -12.43
N ASP A 112 -2.08 -15.05 -13.34
CA ASP A 112 -2.11 -16.48 -13.02
C ASP A 112 -0.89 -16.91 -12.19
N VAL A 113 0.31 -16.46 -12.57
CA VAL A 113 1.55 -16.76 -11.84
C VAL A 113 1.53 -16.17 -10.43
N VAL A 114 1.15 -14.89 -10.31
CA VAL A 114 1.05 -14.19 -9.03
C VAL A 114 0.00 -14.85 -8.14
N HIS A 115 -1.19 -15.15 -8.69
CA HIS A 115 -2.26 -15.81 -7.95
C HIS A 115 -1.81 -17.18 -7.41
N LYS A 116 -1.22 -18.02 -8.27
CA LYS A 116 -0.70 -19.34 -7.86
C LYS A 116 0.38 -19.23 -6.78
N GLY A 117 1.32 -18.29 -6.93
CA GLY A 117 2.38 -18.07 -5.94
C GLY A 117 1.81 -17.68 -4.57
N ILE A 118 0.86 -16.74 -4.53
CA ILE A 118 0.20 -16.32 -3.29
C ILE A 118 -0.61 -17.47 -2.68
N MET A 119 -1.35 -18.23 -3.49
CA MET A 119 -2.13 -19.39 -3.02
C MET A 119 -1.25 -20.49 -2.39
N LEU A 120 -0.05 -20.71 -2.91
CA LEU A 120 0.91 -21.68 -2.35
C LEU A 120 1.53 -21.20 -1.02
N ALA A 121 1.72 -19.89 -0.86
CA ALA A 121 2.32 -19.31 0.33
C ALA A 121 1.33 -19.14 1.50
N MET A 122 0.07 -18.85 1.22
CA MET A 122 -0.96 -18.54 2.24
C MET A 122 -1.10 -19.58 3.35
N PRO A 123 -1.19 -20.90 3.06
CA PRO A 123 -1.36 -21.91 4.12
C PRO A 123 -0.19 -21.93 5.11
N LYS A 124 1.04 -21.67 4.65
CA LYS A 124 2.24 -21.62 5.49
C LYS A 124 2.15 -20.50 6.54
N ALA A 125 1.46 -19.40 6.20
CA ALA A 125 1.23 -18.25 7.09
C ALA A 125 -0.11 -18.30 7.83
N ASN A 126 -0.82 -19.42 7.83
CA ASN A 126 -2.18 -19.51 8.38
C ASN A 126 -3.15 -18.49 7.79
N LEU A 127 -3.06 -18.28 6.50
CA LEU A 127 -3.90 -17.38 5.70
C LEU A 127 -4.78 -18.18 4.76
N LYS A 128 -5.92 -17.60 4.37
CA LYS A 128 -6.83 -18.19 3.38
C LYS A 128 -7.33 -17.12 2.41
N MET A 129 -7.23 -17.39 1.12
CA MET A 129 -7.82 -16.53 0.09
C MET A 129 -9.33 -16.49 0.22
N LEU A 130 -9.90 -15.28 0.22
CA LEU A 130 -11.34 -15.03 0.21
C LEU A 130 -11.80 -14.58 -1.17
N SER A 131 -11.07 -13.70 -1.83
CA SER A 131 -11.35 -13.28 -3.19
C SER A 131 -10.09 -12.78 -3.88
N TRP A 132 -10.04 -12.96 -5.19
CA TRP A 132 -9.00 -12.48 -6.08
C TRP A 132 -9.61 -11.49 -7.08
N ASN A 133 -9.12 -10.24 -7.11
CA ASN A 133 -9.59 -9.20 -8.01
C ASN A 133 -8.63 -8.96 -9.20
N GLY A 134 -7.54 -9.70 -9.23
CA GLY A 134 -6.58 -9.72 -10.31
C GLY A 134 -5.54 -8.61 -10.27
N THR A 135 -4.64 -8.71 -11.24
CA THR A 135 -3.55 -7.77 -11.49
C THR A 135 -3.91 -6.85 -12.65
N LYS A 136 -3.73 -5.54 -12.46
CA LYS A 136 -4.05 -4.52 -13.48
C LYS A 136 -2.89 -3.54 -13.61
N LYS A 137 -2.65 -3.09 -14.85
CA LYS A 137 -1.76 -1.97 -15.12
C LYS A 137 -2.46 -0.67 -14.73
N LYS A 138 -1.81 0.18 -13.95
CA LYS A 138 -2.32 1.49 -13.52
C LYS A 138 -1.24 2.54 -13.63
N LEU A 139 -1.63 3.76 -13.95
CA LEU A 139 -0.80 4.95 -13.83
C LEU A 139 -1.03 5.55 -12.45
N ILE A 140 0.03 5.74 -11.68
CA ILE A 140 0.05 6.40 -10.37
C ILE A 140 0.97 7.60 -10.52
N LYS A 141 0.40 8.81 -10.55
CA LYS A 141 1.10 10.00 -11.03
C LYS A 141 1.76 9.71 -12.40
N ASP A 142 3.07 9.78 -12.48
CA ASP A 142 3.84 9.57 -13.71
C ASP A 142 4.46 8.15 -13.81
N THR A 143 4.08 7.24 -12.89
CA THR A 143 4.67 5.91 -12.78
C THR A 143 3.66 4.84 -13.17
N VAL A 144 4.01 4.00 -14.13
CA VAL A 144 3.21 2.80 -14.47
C VAL A 144 3.50 1.71 -13.44
N ALA A 145 2.46 1.22 -12.80
CA ALA A 145 2.52 0.16 -11.80
C ALA A 145 1.59 -1.01 -12.15
N LEU A 146 1.97 -2.20 -11.68
CA LEU A 146 1.11 -3.38 -11.70
C LEU A 146 0.46 -3.51 -10.32
N VAL A 147 -0.85 -3.36 -10.27
CA VAL A 147 -1.62 -3.38 -9.03
C VAL A 147 -2.40 -4.67 -8.93
N THR A 148 -2.04 -5.50 -7.95
CA THR A 148 -2.78 -6.73 -7.58
C THR A 148 -3.62 -6.46 -6.35
N ASP A 149 -4.90 -6.81 -6.39
CA ASP A 149 -5.85 -6.58 -5.29
C ASP A 149 -6.54 -7.92 -4.93
N TYR A 150 -6.54 -8.27 -3.64
CA TYR A 150 -7.20 -9.48 -3.15
C TYR A 150 -7.65 -9.33 -1.69
N ARG A 151 -8.51 -10.26 -1.24
CA ARG A 151 -8.92 -10.38 0.16
C ARG A 151 -8.46 -11.72 0.73
N ARG A 152 -8.06 -11.70 1.98
CA ARG A 152 -7.68 -12.90 2.71
C ARG A 152 -8.28 -12.91 4.11
N TYR A 153 -8.44 -14.11 4.65
CA TYR A 153 -8.67 -14.33 6.08
C TYR A 153 -7.32 -14.57 6.76
N GLU A 154 -7.13 -13.97 7.93
CA GLU A 154 -5.95 -14.12 8.77
C GLU A 154 -6.31 -14.92 10.00
N GLY A 155 -5.80 -16.17 10.09
CA GLY A 155 -6.16 -17.10 11.15
C GLY A 155 -5.71 -16.66 12.54
N LEU A 156 -4.59 -15.92 12.66
CA LEU A 156 -4.08 -15.43 13.95
C LEU A 156 -4.95 -14.30 14.50
N SER A 157 -5.25 -13.28 13.70
CA SER A 157 -6.07 -12.14 14.10
C SER A 157 -7.57 -12.41 14.00
N LYS A 158 -7.97 -13.54 13.39
CA LYS A 158 -9.36 -13.90 13.08
C LYS A 158 -10.11 -12.81 12.33
N SER A 159 -9.41 -12.10 11.46
CA SER A 159 -9.93 -10.96 10.70
C SER A 159 -9.83 -11.19 9.20
N ASN A 160 -10.67 -10.47 8.44
CA ASN A 160 -10.53 -10.37 7.00
C ASN A 160 -9.69 -9.15 6.68
N ALA A 161 -8.74 -9.31 5.78
CA ALA A 161 -7.91 -8.22 5.32
C ALA A 161 -8.02 -8.04 3.80
N ARG A 162 -8.04 -6.80 3.36
CA ARG A 162 -7.83 -6.43 1.98
C ARG A 162 -6.36 -6.10 1.77
N VAL A 163 -5.77 -6.68 0.72
CA VAL A 163 -4.36 -6.50 0.39
C VAL A 163 -4.24 -5.95 -1.01
N ARG A 164 -3.37 -4.95 -1.16
CA ARG A 164 -3.01 -4.40 -2.45
C ARG A 164 -1.50 -4.37 -2.61
N LEU A 165 -1.01 -5.01 -3.66
CA LEU A 165 0.39 -5.02 -4.05
C LEU A 165 0.56 -4.08 -5.23
N VAL A 166 1.37 -3.05 -5.07
CA VAL A 166 1.72 -2.09 -6.12
C VAL A 166 3.16 -2.35 -6.53
N ARG A 167 3.36 -3.03 -7.65
CA ARG A 167 4.69 -3.33 -8.19
C ARG A 167 5.09 -2.27 -9.20
N VAL A 168 6.20 -1.63 -8.92
CA VAL A 168 6.85 -0.69 -9.82
C VAL A 168 8.11 -1.32 -10.36
N LEU A 169 8.20 -1.44 -11.67
CA LEU A 169 9.38 -1.92 -12.39
C LEU A 169 10.09 -0.72 -13.00
N ASN A 170 11.27 -0.40 -12.52
CA ASN A 170 12.06 0.73 -12.97
C ASN A 170 13.57 0.47 -12.76
N GLY A 171 14.10 -0.52 -13.44
CA GLY A 171 15.49 -0.92 -13.33
C GLY A 171 15.87 -1.27 -11.88
N ASN A 172 16.99 -0.78 -11.43
CA ASN A 172 17.50 -0.95 -10.06
C ASN A 172 16.65 -0.26 -8.97
N LYS A 173 15.64 0.53 -9.37
CA LYS A 173 14.64 1.15 -8.50
C LYS A 173 13.33 0.35 -8.42
N SER A 174 13.31 -0.90 -8.89
CA SER A 174 12.11 -1.75 -8.84
C SER A 174 11.75 -2.11 -7.40
N PHE A 175 10.46 -2.03 -7.08
CA PHE A 175 9.95 -2.34 -5.73
C PHE A 175 8.50 -2.81 -5.75
N THR A 176 8.07 -3.39 -4.63
CA THR A 176 6.66 -3.60 -4.30
C THR A 176 6.28 -2.79 -3.07
N LEU A 177 5.29 -1.93 -3.21
CA LEU A 177 4.56 -1.34 -2.10
C LEU A 177 3.39 -2.28 -1.76
N THR A 178 3.39 -2.83 -0.56
CA THR A 178 2.26 -3.61 -0.03
C THR A 178 1.47 -2.75 0.93
N VAL A 179 0.17 -2.68 0.72
CA VAL A 179 -0.77 -2.05 1.64
C VAL A 179 -1.84 -3.06 2.01
N SER A 180 -2.09 -3.23 3.31
CA SER A 180 -3.13 -4.13 3.82
C SER A 180 -3.92 -3.45 4.92
N TYR A 181 -5.22 -3.74 4.99
CA TYR A 181 -6.08 -3.27 6.07
C TYR A 181 -7.20 -4.27 6.37
N VAL A 182 -7.62 -4.30 7.63
CA VAL A 182 -8.77 -5.10 8.08
C VAL A 182 -10.05 -4.54 7.46
N ASP A 183 -10.83 -5.39 6.75
CA ASP A 183 -11.97 -4.95 5.94
C ASP A 183 -13.34 -5.41 6.48
N ASN A 184 -13.38 -6.00 7.66
CA ASN A 184 -14.61 -6.44 8.33
C ASN A 184 -14.89 -5.67 9.64
N LYS A 185 -14.21 -4.54 9.87
CA LYS A 185 -14.39 -3.67 11.03
C LYS A 185 -15.04 -2.34 10.64
N LYS A 186 -15.56 -1.60 11.62
CA LYS A 186 -16.15 -0.28 11.43
C LYS A 186 -15.17 0.74 10.83
N SER A 187 -13.88 0.60 11.13
CA SER A 187 -12.79 1.43 10.60
C SER A 187 -12.46 1.18 9.13
N SER A 188 -12.97 0.12 8.51
CA SER A 188 -12.58 -0.32 7.17
C SER A 188 -12.73 0.75 6.08
N PHE A 189 -13.79 1.58 6.15
CA PHE A 189 -13.99 2.66 5.18
C PHE A 189 -12.87 3.71 5.29
N MET A 190 -12.58 4.17 6.50
CA MET A 190 -11.49 5.13 6.76
C MET A 190 -10.14 4.57 6.33
N LEU A 191 -9.84 3.33 6.68
CA LEU A 191 -8.58 2.67 6.32
C LEU A 191 -8.44 2.49 4.82
N LYS A 192 -9.53 2.20 4.11
CA LYS A 192 -9.54 2.15 2.64
C LYS A 192 -9.12 3.49 2.03
N GLU A 193 -9.70 4.60 2.50
CA GLU A 193 -9.36 5.94 1.98
C GLU A 193 -7.90 6.31 2.30
N ILE A 194 -7.45 6.05 3.53
CA ILE A 194 -6.06 6.28 3.94
C ILE A 194 -5.09 5.47 3.06
N THR A 195 -5.35 4.19 2.87
CA THR A 195 -4.48 3.31 2.08
C THR A 195 -4.49 3.66 0.60
N ASN A 196 -5.61 4.10 0.04
CA ASN A 196 -5.66 4.66 -1.31
C ASN A 196 -4.75 5.88 -1.42
N ARG A 197 -4.84 6.81 -0.47
CA ARG A 197 -4.01 8.03 -0.46
C ARG A 197 -2.52 7.70 -0.37
N ILE A 198 -2.12 6.73 0.46
CA ILE A 198 -0.72 6.27 0.53
C ILE A 198 -0.26 5.82 -0.87
N ILE A 199 -1.05 5.01 -1.57
CA ILE A 199 -0.72 4.53 -2.92
C ILE A 199 -0.66 5.69 -3.91
N GLU A 200 -1.63 6.61 -3.90
CA GLU A 200 -1.70 7.76 -4.81
C GLU A 200 -0.59 8.79 -4.56
N SER A 201 -0.04 8.83 -3.36
CA SER A 201 1.08 9.70 -3.01
C SER A 201 2.42 9.21 -3.54
N LEU A 202 2.51 7.92 -3.92
CA LEU A 202 3.74 7.31 -4.42
C LEU A 202 4.40 8.16 -5.50
N SER A 203 5.69 8.44 -5.31
CA SER A 203 6.49 9.24 -6.22
C SER A 203 7.89 8.66 -6.35
N LEU A 204 8.45 8.78 -7.55
CA LEU A 204 9.84 8.46 -7.86
C LEU A 204 10.56 9.76 -8.22
N SER A 205 11.61 10.09 -7.49
CA SER A 205 12.53 11.14 -7.94
C SER A 205 13.55 10.55 -8.92
N ASN A 206 13.85 11.31 -9.95
CA ASN A 206 14.90 10.98 -10.92
C ASN A 206 16.29 10.94 -10.30
#